data_e12daf6fa97d936be46a4b5226672c7a
#
_entry.id   e12daf6fa97d936be46a4b5226672c7a
#
_cell.length_a   1.000
_cell.length_b   1.000
_cell.length_c   1.000
_cell.angle_alpha   90.00
_cell.angle_beta   90.00
_cell.angle_gamma   90.00
#
_symmetry.space_group_name_H-M   'P 1'
#
loop_
_entity.id
_entity.type
_entity.pdbx_description
1 polymer ?
#
loop_
_entity_poly.entity_id
_entity_poly.type
_entity_poly.pdbx_seq_one_letter_code
_entity_poly.pdbx_strand_id
1 'polypeptide(L)'
;MADSLSKKRGRGKRAKKRAARARTRPARPAATQTSNIYHPGPMIDCAAALDEASARLLALDPELVGRLLAVGGPPPLRRREPGFAGLAAIIVSQQVSVASANAIFGRLETELAPLGAASLVGADDSALKRCGLSQPKMRALRALAQATAGGLDLEALGALDAREAHEALVAVKGIGPWTADIFLLFCLGHPDAFPAGDLALQEAARIALGLATRPDARRLETIAERWRPLRGVAARMLWAYYRGVKQREGVVGQ
;
A
#
# COMPACT_ATOMS: atom_id res chain seq x y z
N MET A 1 67.50 9.60 -51.71
CA MET A 1 68.38 10.68 -51.23
C MET A 1 68.03 10.83 -49.75
N ALA A 2 68.91 10.35 -49.02
CA ALA A 2 69.75 10.89 -47.95
C ALA A 2 68.96 11.06 -46.67
N ASP A 3 69.19 10.21 -45.75
CA ASP A 3 70.27 10.21 -44.76
C ASP A 3 69.94 11.16 -43.58
N SER A 4 69.91 10.87 -42.35
CA SER A 4 71.01 10.47 -41.50
C SER A 4 70.49 10.40 -40.05
N LEU A 5 70.64 9.31 -39.34
CA LEU A 5 71.43 9.11 -38.13
C LEU A 5 71.43 10.25 -37.05
N SER A 6 71.06 9.98 -35.85
CA SER A 6 72.06 9.81 -34.79
C SER A 6 71.50 9.91 -33.33
N LYS A 7 71.83 8.90 -32.54
CA LYS A 7 72.37 8.85 -31.17
C LYS A 7 71.51 9.25 -29.99
N LYS A 8 71.20 8.23 -29.23
CA LYS A 8 71.66 7.87 -27.85
C LYS A 8 71.79 9.01 -26.82
N ARG A 9 71.08 8.82 -25.72
CA ARG A 9 71.57 8.70 -24.33
C ARG A 9 70.35 8.73 -23.41
N GLY A 10 70.03 7.80 -22.72
CA GLY A 10 70.32 7.10 -21.55
C GLY A 10 70.37 7.97 -20.28
N ARG A 11 69.28 7.93 -19.48
CA ARG A 11 69.39 8.17 -18.04
C ARG A 11 68.19 7.55 -17.32
N GLY A 12 68.49 6.53 -16.55
CA GLY A 12 67.59 5.92 -15.61
C GLY A 12 67.14 6.88 -14.53
N LYS A 13 65.91 6.85 -14.21
CA LYS A 13 65.40 7.40 -12.95
C LYS A 13 64.59 6.33 -12.22
N ARG A 14 65.12 6.01 -11.08
CA ARG A 14 64.68 5.12 -10.05
C ARG A 14 63.16 5.30 -9.79
N ALA A 15 62.41 4.23 -9.92
CA ALA A 15 61.06 4.10 -9.39
C ALA A 15 61.12 4.06 -7.84
N LYS A 16 60.76 5.14 -7.21
CA LYS A 16 60.45 5.15 -5.76
C LYS A 16 59.10 4.47 -5.56
N LYS A 17 59.13 3.24 -5.06
CA LYS A 17 57.97 2.58 -4.44
C LYS A 17 57.45 3.45 -3.29
N ARG A 18 56.37 4.13 -3.47
CA ARG A 18 55.56 4.76 -2.43
C ARG A 18 54.54 3.70 -1.94
N ALA A 19 54.85 3.02 -0.84
CA ALA A 19 53.92 2.18 -0.15
C ALA A 19 52.79 3.05 0.42
N ALA A 20 51.63 3.00 -0.24
CA ALA A 20 50.40 3.58 0.29
C ALA A 20 49.94 2.69 1.47
N ARG A 21 50.17 3.14 2.68
CA ARG A 21 49.54 2.60 3.89
C ARG A 21 48.02 2.79 3.73
N ALA A 22 47.30 1.71 3.46
CA ALA A 22 45.88 1.65 3.60
C ALA A 22 45.52 1.93 5.07
N ARG A 23 45.00 3.12 5.36
CA ARG A 23 44.35 3.42 6.65
C ARG A 23 43.04 2.64 6.66
N THR A 24 43.01 1.50 7.32
CA THR A 24 41.80 0.80 7.71
C THR A 24 40.96 1.74 8.57
N ARG A 25 39.88 2.22 8.03
CA ARG A 25 38.84 2.95 8.75
C ARG A 25 38.26 1.96 9.78
N PRO A 26 38.17 2.30 11.08
CA PRO A 26 37.54 1.41 12.02
C PRO A 26 36.09 1.17 11.60
N ALA A 27 35.67 -0.09 11.56
CA ALA A 27 34.30 -0.49 11.33
C ALA A 27 33.42 0.21 12.38
N ARG A 28 32.44 0.97 11.90
CA ARG A 28 31.40 1.55 12.73
C ARG A 28 30.70 0.39 13.43
N PRO A 29 30.54 0.38 14.77
CA PRO A 29 29.81 -0.68 15.43
C PRO A 29 28.42 -0.74 14.81
N ALA A 30 28.00 -1.94 14.40
CA ALA A 30 26.64 -2.21 13.98
C ALA A 30 25.74 -1.76 15.13
N ALA A 31 24.95 -0.71 14.89
CA ALA A 31 23.88 -0.35 15.80
C ALA A 31 23.00 -1.58 15.91
N THR A 32 23.01 -2.20 17.07
CA THR A 32 22.04 -3.22 17.45
C THR A 32 20.69 -2.51 17.39
N GLN A 33 20.05 -2.58 16.23
CA GLN A 33 18.63 -2.26 16.14
C GLN A 33 17.95 -3.33 17.00
N THR A 34 17.65 -2.98 18.25
CA THR A 34 16.56 -3.62 18.97
C THR A 34 15.37 -3.42 18.06
N SER A 35 15.05 -4.45 17.26
CA SER A 35 13.81 -4.53 16.55
C SER A 35 12.73 -4.45 17.62
N ASN A 36 12.19 -3.26 17.81
CA ASN A 36 10.92 -3.10 18.46
C ASN A 36 9.99 -3.93 17.58
N ILE A 37 9.66 -5.16 18.00
CA ILE A 37 8.76 -6.06 17.27
C ILE A 37 7.43 -5.34 17.31
N TYR A 38 7.15 -4.59 16.23
CA TYR A 38 5.88 -3.91 16.06
C TYR A 38 4.83 -5.00 15.83
N HIS A 39 3.96 -5.16 16.81
CA HIS A 39 2.75 -5.95 16.63
C HIS A 39 1.62 -5.00 16.24
N PRO A 40 1.09 -5.09 15.03
CA PRO A 40 0.01 -4.22 14.56
C PRO A 40 -1.26 -4.32 15.42
N GLY A 41 -1.32 -5.27 16.32
CA GLY A 41 -2.49 -5.63 17.09
C GLY A 41 -3.36 -6.66 16.36
N PRO A 42 -4.49 -7.07 16.95
CA PRO A 42 -5.37 -8.05 16.32
C PRO A 42 -5.94 -7.50 15.02
N MET A 43 -6.04 -8.41 14.02
CA MET A 43 -6.66 -8.09 12.74
C MET A 43 -8.14 -7.73 12.93
N ILE A 44 -8.62 -6.78 12.15
CA ILE A 44 -10.03 -6.37 12.14
C ILE A 44 -10.78 -7.29 11.17
N ASP A 45 -11.07 -8.51 11.61
CA ASP A 45 -11.69 -9.56 10.80
C ASP A 45 -13.16 -9.82 11.14
N CYS A 46 -13.64 -9.34 12.30
CA CYS A 46 -15.03 -9.45 12.74
C CYS A 46 -15.51 -8.13 13.38
N ALA A 47 -16.82 -8.04 13.61
CA ALA A 47 -17.45 -6.86 14.20
C ALA A 47 -16.91 -6.60 15.62
N ALA A 48 -16.75 -7.64 16.43
CA ALA A 48 -16.24 -7.50 17.79
C ALA A 48 -14.81 -6.91 17.81
N ALA A 49 -13.92 -7.36 16.91
CA ALA A 49 -12.58 -6.80 16.80
C ALA A 49 -12.60 -5.31 16.36
N LEU A 50 -13.54 -4.94 15.47
CA LEU A 50 -13.71 -3.54 15.06
C LEU A 50 -14.25 -2.68 16.21
N ASP A 51 -15.20 -3.20 17.00
CA ASP A 51 -15.78 -2.49 18.13
C ASP A 51 -14.74 -2.26 19.22
N GLU A 52 -13.94 -3.28 19.56
CA GLU A 52 -12.84 -3.16 20.52
C GLU A 52 -11.79 -2.14 20.04
N ALA A 53 -11.36 -2.24 18.79
CA ALA A 53 -10.40 -1.29 18.21
C ALA A 53 -10.96 0.13 18.15
N SER A 54 -12.26 0.28 17.90
CA SER A 54 -12.97 1.57 17.91
C SER A 54 -13.00 2.19 19.31
N ALA A 55 -13.25 1.39 20.33
CA ALA A 55 -13.21 1.84 21.73
C ALA A 55 -11.78 2.29 22.14
N ARG A 56 -10.76 1.55 21.73
CA ARG A 56 -9.36 1.91 21.95
C ARG A 56 -9.00 3.22 21.24
N LEU A 57 -9.45 3.41 19.99
CA LEU A 57 -9.20 4.64 19.25
C LEU A 57 -9.94 5.84 19.88
N LEU A 58 -11.16 5.63 20.40
CA LEU A 58 -11.91 6.65 21.14
C LEU A 58 -11.17 7.05 22.43
N ALA A 59 -10.55 6.11 23.13
CA ALA A 59 -9.73 6.42 24.30
C ALA A 59 -8.46 7.19 23.94
N LEU A 60 -7.89 6.97 22.75
CA LEU A 60 -6.68 7.63 22.26
C LEU A 60 -6.94 9.08 21.81
N ASP A 61 -8.08 9.36 21.18
CA ASP A 61 -8.46 10.68 20.66
C ASP A 61 -9.96 10.94 20.89
N PRO A 62 -10.38 11.14 22.17
CA PRO A 62 -11.79 11.17 22.53
C PRO A 62 -12.57 12.31 21.87
N GLU A 63 -11.96 13.47 21.70
CA GLU A 63 -12.63 14.63 21.14
C GLU A 63 -12.96 14.43 19.65
N LEU A 64 -11.97 14.08 18.84
CA LEU A 64 -12.21 13.90 17.42
C LEU A 64 -13.04 12.65 17.15
N VAL A 65 -12.67 11.50 17.73
CA VAL A 65 -13.36 10.24 17.50
C VAL A 65 -14.80 10.30 17.99
N GLY A 66 -15.06 10.97 19.11
CA GLY A 66 -16.42 11.24 19.60
C GLY A 66 -17.26 12.01 18.57
N ARG A 67 -16.69 13.06 17.95
CA ARG A 67 -17.37 13.79 16.88
C ARG A 67 -17.60 12.95 15.62
N LEU A 68 -16.62 12.12 15.23
CA LEU A 68 -16.78 11.22 14.06
C LEU A 68 -17.93 10.25 14.27
N LEU A 69 -18.02 9.64 15.46
CA LEU A 69 -19.08 8.71 15.82
C LEU A 69 -20.46 9.38 15.93
N ALA A 70 -20.53 10.59 16.49
CA ALA A 70 -21.80 11.34 16.62
C ALA A 70 -22.42 11.70 15.25
N VAL A 71 -21.63 11.85 14.22
CA VAL A 71 -22.09 12.20 12.88
C VAL A 71 -22.21 10.98 11.96
N GLY A 72 -21.21 10.11 11.95
CA GLY A 72 -21.11 8.97 11.04
C GLY A 72 -21.65 7.66 11.60
N GLY A 73 -21.88 7.60 12.90
CA GLY A 73 -22.16 6.35 13.59
C GLY A 73 -20.96 5.39 13.63
N PRO A 74 -21.14 4.18 14.14
CA PRO A 74 -20.11 3.15 14.14
C PRO A 74 -19.73 2.80 12.69
N PRO A 75 -18.42 2.63 12.41
CA PRO A 75 -17.98 2.28 11.07
C PRO A 75 -18.37 0.84 10.73
N PRO A 76 -18.83 0.56 9.49
CA PRO A 76 -19.14 -0.81 9.08
C PRO A 76 -17.85 -1.62 8.91
N LEU A 77 -17.89 -2.91 9.26
CA LEU A 77 -16.74 -3.80 9.13
C LEU A 77 -16.15 -3.85 7.72
N ARG A 78 -16.97 -4.03 6.70
CA ARG A 78 -16.55 -4.17 5.28
C ARG A 78 -15.35 -5.10 5.12
N ARG A 79 -15.60 -6.34 4.82
CA ARG A 79 -14.58 -7.33 4.47
C ARG A 79 -14.65 -7.65 2.99
N ARG A 80 -13.50 -8.01 2.42
CA ARG A 80 -13.34 -8.58 1.09
C ARG A 80 -12.59 -9.88 1.20
N GLU A 81 -12.68 -10.72 0.17
CA GLU A 81 -11.89 -11.94 0.09
C GLU A 81 -10.39 -11.64 0.22
N PRO A 82 -9.65 -12.41 1.04
CA PRO A 82 -8.21 -12.30 1.14
C PRO A 82 -7.50 -12.89 -0.09
N GLY A 83 -6.18 -12.87 -0.09
CA GLY A 83 -5.35 -13.54 -1.07
C GLY A 83 -5.45 -12.96 -2.49
N PHE A 84 -5.12 -13.80 -3.47
CA PHE A 84 -5.01 -13.40 -4.88
C PHE A 84 -6.32 -12.85 -5.46
N ALA A 85 -7.44 -13.54 -5.23
CA ALA A 85 -8.74 -13.14 -5.76
C ALA A 85 -9.17 -11.77 -5.24
N GLY A 86 -8.97 -11.50 -3.95
CA GLY A 86 -9.30 -10.20 -3.35
C GLY A 86 -8.50 -9.04 -3.94
N LEU A 87 -7.19 -9.22 -4.11
CA LEU A 87 -6.35 -8.18 -4.71
C LEU A 87 -6.67 -8.01 -6.21
N ALA A 88 -6.92 -9.09 -6.93
CA ALA A 88 -7.38 -9.05 -8.33
C ALA A 88 -8.70 -8.28 -8.46
N ALA A 89 -9.67 -8.50 -7.58
CA ALA A 89 -10.93 -7.76 -7.57
C ALA A 89 -10.72 -6.24 -7.37
N ILE A 90 -9.78 -5.85 -6.51
CA ILE A 90 -9.44 -4.43 -6.31
C ILE A 90 -8.82 -3.84 -7.58
N ILE A 91 -7.89 -4.53 -8.23
CA ILE A 91 -7.29 -4.10 -9.50
C ILE A 91 -8.36 -3.95 -10.58
N VAL A 92 -9.27 -4.91 -10.69
CA VAL A 92 -10.37 -4.88 -11.66
C VAL A 92 -11.32 -3.70 -11.41
N SER A 93 -11.56 -3.34 -10.15
CA SER A 93 -12.50 -2.26 -9.78
C SER A 93 -11.98 -0.84 -10.02
N GLN A 94 -10.70 -0.66 -10.32
CA GLN A 94 -10.12 0.68 -10.55
C GLN A 94 -10.78 1.36 -11.74
N GLN A 95 -11.18 2.62 -11.58
CA GLN A 95 -11.68 3.52 -12.66
C GLN A 95 -12.89 2.97 -13.45
N VAL A 96 -13.69 2.13 -12.85
CA VAL A 96 -14.95 1.64 -13.44
C VAL A 96 -16.07 1.68 -12.40
N SER A 97 -17.33 1.64 -12.85
CA SER A 97 -18.47 1.52 -11.94
C SER A 97 -18.47 0.18 -11.21
N VAL A 98 -19.12 0.12 -10.05
CA VAL A 98 -19.26 -1.13 -9.28
C VAL A 98 -19.91 -2.24 -10.12
N ALA A 99 -20.94 -1.90 -10.89
CA ALA A 99 -21.61 -2.87 -11.78
C ALA A 99 -20.66 -3.42 -12.85
N SER A 100 -19.87 -2.55 -13.49
CA SER A 100 -18.88 -2.97 -14.48
C SER A 100 -17.76 -3.81 -13.84
N ALA A 101 -17.28 -3.43 -12.66
CA ALA A 101 -16.26 -4.19 -11.93
C ALA A 101 -16.74 -5.61 -11.63
N ASN A 102 -17.94 -5.75 -11.08
CA ASN A 102 -18.53 -7.05 -10.75
C ASN A 102 -18.73 -7.92 -12.01
N ALA A 103 -19.19 -7.33 -13.10
CA ALA A 103 -19.38 -8.06 -14.36
C ALA A 103 -18.04 -8.54 -14.96
N ILE A 104 -17.00 -7.71 -14.92
CA ILE A 104 -15.66 -8.09 -15.40
C ILE A 104 -15.07 -9.17 -14.50
N PHE A 105 -15.16 -9.00 -13.20
CA PHE A 105 -14.58 -9.92 -12.24
C PHE A 105 -15.28 -11.28 -12.29
N GLY A 106 -16.61 -11.35 -12.36
CA GLY A 106 -17.35 -12.61 -12.52
C GLY A 106 -16.98 -13.38 -13.79
N ARG A 107 -16.77 -12.68 -14.92
CA ARG A 107 -16.26 -13.33 -16.13
C ARG A 107 -14.85 -13.87 -15.95
N LEU A 108 -13.99 -13.11 -15.25
CA LEU A 108 -12.61 -13.53 -14.97
C LEU A 108 -12.58 -14.78 -14.07
N GLU A 109 -13.41 -14.83 -13.03
CA GLU A 109 -13.54 -16.01 -12.16
C GLU A 109 -14.04 -17.24 -12.92
N THR A 110 -15.00 -17.06 -13.83
CA THR A 110 -15.53 -18.16 -14.65
C THR A 110 -14.48 -18.67 -15.64
N GLU A 111 -13.76 -17.77 -16.33
CA GLU A 111 -12.77 -18.12 -17.36
C GLU A 111 -11.53 -18.80 -16.74
N LEU A 112 -11.14 -18.39 -15.52
CA LEU A 112 -9.91 -18.85 -14.88
C LEU A 112 -10.15 -19.66 -13.59
N ALA A 113 -11.22 -20.41 -13.52
CA ALA A 113 -11.54 -21.20 -12.31
C ALA A 113 -10.56 -22.37 -12.09
N PRO A 114 -9.94 -22.51 -10.89
CA PRO A 114 -9.93 -21.55 -9.80
C PRO A 114 -9.05 -20.33 -10.10
N LEU A 115 -9.55 -19.12 -9.76
CA LEU A 115 -8.81 -17.88 -9.99
C LEU A 115 -7.60 -17.79 -9.07
N GLY A 116 -6.41 -17.81 -9.63
CA GLY A 116 -5.15 -17.74 -8.89
C GLY A 116 -3.96 -17.37 -9.78
N ALA A 117 -2.77 -17.36 -9.18
CA ALA A 117 -1.54 -17.04 -9.90
C ALA A 117 -1.30 -17.99 -11.08
N ALA A 118 -1.45 -19.28 -10.87
CA ALA A 118 -1.18 -20.30 -11.90
C ALA A 118 -2.12 -20.16 -13.10
N SER A 119 -3.44 -20.04 -12.86
CA SER A 119 -4.43 -19.90 -13.94
C SER A 119 -4.22 -18.60 -14.72
N LEU A 120 -3.81 -17.50 -14.05
CA LEU A 120 -3.57 -16.23 -14.72
C LEU A 120 -2.27 -16.24 -15.55
N VAL A 121 -1.22 -16.90 -15.10
CA VAL A 121 0.02 -17.07 -15.89
C VAL A 121 -0.25 -17.86 -17.15
N GLY A 122 -1.07 -18.92 -17.08
CA GLY A 122 -1.44 -19.77 -18.21
C GLY A 122 -2.44 -19.15 -19.19
N ALA A 123 -3.17 -18.10 -18.81
CA ALA A 123 -4.19 -17.49 -19.64
C ALA A 123 -3.59 -16.71 -20.81
N ASP A 124 -4.18 -16.81 -21.99
CA ASP A 124 -3.81 -15.96 -23.11
C ASP A 124 -4.45 -14.56 -23.01
N ASP A 125 -3.88 -13.59 -23.75
CA ASP A 125 -4.36 -12.21 -23.74
C ASP A 125 -5.77 -12.08 -24.34
N SER A 126 -6.17 -12.97 -25.21
CA SER A 126 -7.50 -12.94 -25.85
C SER A 126 -8.58 -13.32 -24.84
N ALA A 127 -8.33 -14.33 -24.00
CA ALA A 127 -9.22 -14.71 -22.90
C ALA A 127 -9.42 -13.56 -21.90
N LEU A 128 -8.33 -12.94 -21.46
CA LEU A 128 -8.39 -11.80 -20.54
C LEU A 128 -9.13 -10.59 -21.14
N LYS A 129 -8.96 -10.33 -22.43
CA LYS A 129 -9.70 -9.27 -23.14
C LYS A 129 -11.20 -9.59 -23.24
N ARG A 130 -11.59 -10.85 -23.50
CA ARG A 130 -13.01 -11.27 -23.51
C ARG A 130 -13.67 -11.04 -22.14
N CYS A 131 -12.92 -11.19 -21.05
CA CYS A 131 -13.42 -10.83 -19.71
C CYS A 131 -13.70 -9.34 -19.55
N GLY A 132 -13.17 -8.47 -20.43
CA GLY A 132 -13.34 -7.01 -20.38
C GLY A 132 -12.18 -6.29 -19.67
N LEU A 133 -11.03 -6.94 -19.52
CA LEU A 133 -9.85 -6.33 -18.90
C LEU A 133 -9.15 -5.37 -19.86
N SER A 134 -8.81 -4.18 -19.37
CA SER A 134 -7.92 -3.26 -20.09
C SER A 134 -6.47 -3.72 -20.03
N GLN A 135 -5.65 -3.29 -20.99
CA GLN A 135 -4.22 -3.63 -21.03
C GLN A 135 -3.45 -3.31 -19.72
N PRO A 136 -3.66 -2.13 -19.07
CA PRO A 136 -3.02 -1.88 -17.79
C PRO A 136 -3.41 -2.89 -16.71
N LYS A 137 -4.70 -3.26 -16.60
CA LYS A 137 -5.18 -4.26 -15.64
C LYS A 137 -4.62 -5.64 -15.92
N MET A 138 -4.56 -6.06 -17.18
CA MET A 138 -3.93 -7.33 -17.57
C MET A 138 -2.46 -7.38 -17.14
N ARG A 139 -1.70 -6.30 -17.38
CA ARG A 139 -0.29 -6.22 -16.95
C ARG A 139 -0.14 -6.27 -15.41
N ALA A 140 -1.00 -5.57 -14.68
CA ALA A 140 -0.98 -5.57 -13.21
C ALA A 140 -1.31 -6.96 -12.64
N LEU A 141 -2.33 -7.63 -13.18
CA LEU A 141 -2.69 -8.99 -12.76
C LEU A 141 -1.58 -10.01 -13.07
N ARG A 142 -0.92 -9.91 -14.23
CA ARG A 142 0.22 -10.79 -14.56
C ARG A 142 1.42 -10.53 -13.65
N ALA A 143 1.71 -9.27 -13.32
CA ALA A 143 2.78 -8.93 -12.39
C ALA A 143 2.47 -9.46 -10.98
N LEU A 144 1.20 -9.37 -10.54
CA LEU A 144 0.76 -9.98 -9.28
C LEU A 144 0.94 -11.50 -9.30
N ALA A 145 0.53 -12.17 -10.38
CA ALA A 145 0.68 -13.62 -10.51
C ALA A 145 2.16 -14.05 -10.49
N GLN A 146 3.02 -13.31 -11.16
CA GLN A 146 4.47 -13.55 -11.13
C GLN A 146 5.06 -13.33 -9.73
N ALA A 147 4.65 -12.27 -9.02
CA ALA A 147 5.13 -11.98 -7.68
C ALA A 147 4.71 -13.07 -6.68
N THR A 148 3.46 -13.54 -6.72
CA THR A 148 2.98 -14.63 -5.87
C THR A 148 3.64 -15.96 -6.20
N ALA A 149 3.85 -16.28 -7.48
CA ALA A 149 4.63 -17.45 -7.88
C ALA A 149 6.10 -17.36 -7.46
N GLY A 150 6.64 -16.14 -7.35
CA GLY A 150 7.99 -15.84 -6.86
C GLY A 150 8.13 -15.78 -5.34
N GLY A 151 7.08 -16.11 -4.59
CA GLY A 151 7.11 -16.22 -3.13
C GLY A 151 6.48 -15.06 -2.35
N LEU A 152 5.79 -14.11 -3.01
CA LEU A 152 4.99 -13.12 -2.30
C LEU A 152 3.77 -13.79 -1.67
N ASP A 153 3.81 -13.96 -0.36
CA ASP A 153 2.69 -14.49 0.42
C ASP A 153 1.77 -13.33 0.83
N LEU A 154 0.63 -13.23 0.14
CA LEU A 154 -0.34 -12.16 0.34
C LEU A 154 -1.02 -12.21 1.71
N GLU A 155 -1.16 -13.38 2.31
CA GLU A 155 -1.80 -13.55 3.62
C GLU A 155 -0.83 -13.20 4.74
N ALA A 156 0.44 -13.59 4.61
CA ALA A 156 1.49 -13.26 5.57
C ALA A 156 1.72 -11.75 5.73
N LEU A 157 1.38 -10.93 4.73
CA LEU A 157 1.48 -9.47 4.81
C LEU A 157 0.66 -8.89 5.98
N GLY A 158 -0.40 -9.57 6.40
CA GLY A 158 -1.20 -9.10 7.53
C GLY A 158 -0.45 -9.06 8.86
N ALA A 159 0.57 -9.89 9.03
CA ALA A 159 1.37 -9.95 10.26
C ALA A 159 2.54 -8.95 10.28
N LEU A 160 2.83 -8.29 9.16
CA LEU A 160 3.91 -7.30 9.06
C LEU A 160 3.48 -5.92 9.58
N ASP A 161 4.45 -5.03 9.79
CA ASP A 161 4.17 -3.61 9.93
C ASP A 161 3.45 -3.08 8.68
N ALA A 162 2.52 -2.14 8.87
CA ALA A 162 1.72 -1.59 7.76
C ALA A 162 2.59 -1.03 6.63
N ARG A 163 3.72 -0.41 6.95
CA ARG A 163 4.65 0.15 5.97
C ARG A 163 5.38 -0.96 5.22
N GLU A 164 5.88 -1.98 5.92
CA GLU A 164 6.56 -3.11 5.29
C GLU A 164 5.62 -3.87 4.34
N ALA A 165 4.39 -4.15 4.80
CA ALA A 165 3.37 -4.79 3.98
C ALA A 165 2.98 -3.94 2.75
N HIS A 166 2.85 -2.63 2.93
CA HIS A 166 2.58 -1.68 1.86
C HIS A 166 3.70 -1.65 0.82
N GLU A 167 4.97 -1.53 1.27
CA GLU A 167 6.16 -1.52 0.40
C GLU A 167 6.26 -2.82 -0.42
N ALA A 168 5.99 -3.97 0.19
CA ALA A 168 5.99 -5.26 -0.51
C ALA A 168 4.94 -5.31 -1.63
N LEU A 169 3.74 -4.76 -1.41
CA LEU A 169 2.68 -4.69 -2.42
C LEU A 169 3.00 -3.70 -3.54
N VAL A 170 3.48 -2.51 -3.20
CA VAL A 170 3.80 -1.46 -4.17
C VAL A 170 5.00 -1.83 -5.05
N ALA A 171 5.88 -2.71 -4.59
CA ALA A 171 6.95 -3.28 -5.42
C ALA A 171 6.42 -4.09 -6.62
N VAL A 172 5.16 -4.57 -6.56
CA VAL A 172 4.52 -5.27 -7.69
C VAL A 172 4.05 -4.26 -8.72
N LYS A 173 4.54 -4.39 -9.96
CA LYS A 173 4.21 -3.46 -11.05
C LYS A 173 2.70 -3.37 -11.30
N GLY A 174 2.16 -2.18 -11.19
CA GLY A 174 0.72 -1.90 -11.41
C GLY A 174 -0.12 -1.90 -10.13
N ILE A 175 0.48 -2.21 -8.98
CA ILE A 175 -0.14 -1.99 -7.67
C ILE A 175 0.33 -0.63 -7.14
N GLY A 176 -0.60 0.31 -7.10
CA GLY A 176 -0.32 1.64 -6.53
C GLY A 176 -0.58 1.69 -5.03
N PRO A 177 -0.12 2.77 -4.34
CA PRO A 177 -0.27 2.95 -2.90
C PRO A 177 -1.70 2.75 -2.40
N TRP A 178 -2.68 3.37 -3.05
CA TRP A 178 -4.10 3.22 -2.69
C TRP A 178 -4.57 1.75 -2.77
N THR A 179 -4.17 1.02 -3.81
CA THR A 179 -4.55 -0.39 -3.98
C THR A 179 -3.96 -1.27 -2.88
N ALA A 180 -2.68 -1.03 -2.53
CA ALA A 180 -2.00 -1.71 -1.45
C ALA A 180 -2.72 -1.50 -0.11
N ASP A 181 -3.02 -0.25 0.24
CA ASP A 181 -3.71 0.09 1.49
C ASP A 181 -5.13 -0.49 1.56
N ILE A 182 -5.88 -0.44 0.46
CA ILE A 182 -7.23 -1.02 0.39
C ILE A 182 -7.21 -2.54 0.56
N PHE A 183 -6.21 -3.22 -0.02
CA PHE A 183 -6.02 -4.64 0.18
C PHE A 183 -5.71 -4.97 1.65
N LEU A 184 -4.71 -4.32 2.22
CA LEU A 184 -4.35 -4.50 3.63
C LEU A 184 -5.54 -4.23 4.56
N LEU A 185 -6.25 -3.14 4.34
CA LEU A 185 -7.35 -2.71 5.18
C LEU A 185 -8.57 -3.63 5.09
N PHE A 186 -9.03 -3.98 3.89
CA PHE A 186 -10.31 -4.67 3.70
C PHE A 186 -10.19 -6.16 3.42
N CYS A 187 -9.10 -6.63 2.82
CA CYS A 187 -8.88 -8.06 2.59
C CYS A 187 -8.20 -8.72 3.79
N LEU A 188 -7.15 -8.09 4.34
CA LEU A 188 -6.44 -8.65 5.49
C LEU A 188 -6.97 -8.14 6.84
N GLY A 189 -7.65 -6.99 6.87
CA GLY A 189 -8.14 -6.41 8.13
C GLY A 189 -7.03 -5.74 8.94
N HIS A 190 -5.96 -5.27 8.28
CA HIS A 190 -4.83 -4.68 8.97
C HIS A 190 -5.26 -3.42 9.76
N PRO A 191 -5.03 -3.36 11.09
CA PRO A 191 -5.57 -2.28 11.93
C PRO A 191 -4.93 -0.93 11.64
N ASP A 192 -3.70 -0.90 11.11
CA ASP A 192 -2.91 0.32 10.93
C ASP A 192 -2.63 0.69 9.47
N ALA A 193 -3.15 -0.05 8.48
CA ALA A 193 -3.08 0.34 7.07
C ALA A 193 -3.91 1.61 6.83
N PHE A 194 -3.36 2.61 6.12
CA PHE A 194 -3.99 3.92 6.03
C PHE A 194 -3.89 4.51 4.61
N PRO A 195 -4.97 4.52 3.83
CA PRO A 195 -4.97 4.98 2.45
C PRO A 195 -4.97 6.52 2.34
N ALA A 196 -3.90 7.16 2.76
CA ALA A 196 -3.76 8.61 2.78
C ALA A 196 -3.97 9.28 1.41
N GLY A 197 -3.77 8.54 0.31
CA GLY A 197 -4.05 9.00 -1.05
C GLY A 197 -5.53 9.00 -1.45
N ASP A 198 -6.44 8.48 -0.61
CA ASP A 198 -7.87 8.47 -0.91
C ASP A 198 -8.48 9.86 -0.77
N LEU A 199 -9.08 10.35 -1.87
CA LEU A 199 -9.63 11.71 -1.93
C LEU A 199 -10.80 11.93 -0.97
N ALA A 200 -11.65 10.90 -0.78
CA ALA A 200 -12.76 10.99 0.15
C ALA A 200 -12.26 11.02 1.60
N LEU A 201 -11.20 10.27 1.90
CA LEU A 201 -10.55 10.29 3.19
C LEU A 201 -9.88 11.64 3.50
N GLN A 202 -9.18 12.22 2.52
CA GLN A 202 -8.59 13.55 2.61
C GLN A 202 -9.66 14.62 2.87
N GLU A 203 -10.78 14.55 2.16
CA GLU A 203 -11.89 15.48 2.34
C GLU A 203 -12.60 15.29 3.69
N ALA A 204 -12.79 14.05 4.11
CA ALA A 204 -13.29 13.71 5.44
C ALA A 204 -12.42 14.34 6.55
N ALA A 205 -11.11 14.21 6.42
CA ALA A 205 -10.16 14.79 7.36
C ALA A 205 -10.20 16.33 7.34
N ARG A 206 -10.31 16.94 6.15
CA ARG A 206 -10.49 18.40 6.05
C ARG A 206 -11.67 18.87 6.87
N ILE A 207 -12.83 18.27 6.67
CA ILE A 207 -14.07 18.67 7.36
C ILE A 207 -13.97 18.37 8.86
N ALA A 208 -13.56 17.17 9.23
CA ALA A 208 -13.51 16.74 10.63
C ALA A 208 -12.52 17.54 11.48
N LEU A 209 -11.43 18.00 10.89
CA LEU A 209 -10.37 18.77 11.56
C LEU A 209 -10.47 20.28 11.36
N GLY A 210 -11.46 20.77 10.61
CA GLY A 210 -11.63 22.20 10.32
C GLY A 210 -10.47 22.79 9.52
N LEU A 211 -9.84 22.00 8.62
CA LEU A 211 -8.72 22.48 7.83
C LEU A 211 -9.19 23.40 6.71
N ALA A 212 -8.47 24.48 6.46
CA ALA A 212 -8.78 25.44 5.40
C ALA A 212 -8.74 24.80 4.01
N THR A 213 -7.80 23.88 3.79
CA THR A 213 -7.63 23.16 2.52
C THR A 213 -7.56 21.66 2.74
N ARG A 214 -7.95 20.90 1.72
CA ARG A 214 -7.82 19.45 1.74
C ARG A 214 -6.33 19.07 1.85
N PRO A 215 -5.94 18.26 2.85
CA PRO A 215 -4.57 17.80 2.98
C PRO A 215 -4.20 16.88 1.81
N ASP A 216 -2.97 16.95 1.34
CA ASP A 216 -2.40 15.93 0.47
C ASP A 216 -2.11 14.64 1.27
N ALA A 217 -1.69 13.58 0.56
CA ALA A 217 -1.42 12.29 1.17
C ALA A 217 -0.37 12.40 2.28
N ARG A 218 0.75 13.09 2.04
CA ARG A 218 1.85 13.25 3.00
C ARG A 218 1.40 13.96 4.28
N ARG A 219 0.66 15.05 4.13
CA ARG A 219 0.11 15.79 5.28
C ARG A 219 -0.89 14.94 6.06
N LEU A 220 -1.73 14.18 5.34
CA LEU A 220 -2.71 13.31 5.99
C LEU A 220 -2.04 12.14 6.72
N GLU A 221 -0.97 11.55 6.20
CA GLU A 221 -0.14 10.56 6.90
C GLU A 221 0.42 11.13 8.20
N THR A 222 1.00 12.33 8.14
CA THR A 222 1.51 13.03 9.35
C THR A 222 0.41 13.25 10.39
N ILE A 223 -0.78 13.63 9.97
CA ILE A 223 -1.94 13.79 10.87
C ILE A 223 -2.34 12.46 11.50
N ALA A 224 -2.30 11.37 10.73
CA ALA A 224 -2.73 10.05 11.15
C ALA A 224 -1.75 9.36 12.12
N GLU A 225 -0.50 9.80 12.23
CA GLU A 225 0.49 9.20 13.13
C GLU A 225 0.01 9.14 14.60
N ARG A 226 -0.80 10.09 15.02
CA ARG A 226 -1.38 10.13 16.37
C ARG A 226 -2.35 8.98 16.67
N TRP A 227 -2.86 8.30 15.64
CA TRP A 227 -3.80 7.18 15.76
C TRP A 227 -3.12 5.82 15.68
N ARG A 228 -1.79 5.76 15.56
CA ARG A 228 -1.10 4.47 15.61
C ARG A 228 -1.36 3.72 16.92
N PRO A 229 -1.51 2.42 16.86
CA PRO A 229 -1.48 1.49 15.70
C PRO A 229 -2.88 1.23 15.10
N LEU A 230 -3.80 2.18 15.13
CA LEU A 230 -5.21 2.04 14.75
C LEU A 230 -5.61 2.99 13.61
N ARG A 231 -4.65 3.41 12.77
CA ARG A 231 -4.91 4.34 11.65
C ARG A 231 -5.96 3.79 10.68
N GLY A 232 -5.99 2.48 10.44
CA GLY A 232 -6.99 1.83 9.60
C GLY A 232 -8.40 1.90 10.18
N VAL A 233 -8.54 1.88 11.49
CA VAL A 233 -9.82 2.11 12.18
C VAL A 233 -10.24 3.57 12.04
N ALA A 234 -9.30 4.51 12.22
CA ALA A 234 -9.55 5.94 12.00
C ALA A 234 -10.01 6.23 10.57
N ALA A 235 -9.41 5.58 9.56
CA ALA A 235 -9.84 5.70 8.17
C ALA A 235 -11.30 5.24 7.97
N ARG A 236 -11.69 4.12 8.58
CA ARG A 236 -13.08 3.61 8.53
C ARG A 236 -14.07 4.59 9.16
N MET A 237 -13.70 5.21 10.28
CA MET A 237 -14.53 6.22 10.95
C MET A 237 -14.63 7.52 10.14
N LEU A 238 -13.53 7.97 9.55
CA LEU A 238 -13.52 9.16 8.68
C LEU A 238 -14.41 8.96 7.46
N TRP A 239 -14.40 7.79 6.82
CA TRP A 239 -15.33 7.50 5.71
C TRP A 239 -16.79 7.41 6.17
N ALA A 240 -17.07 6.86 7.36
CA ALA A 240 -18.42 6.86 7.92
C ALA A 240 -18.90 8.29 8.19
N TYR A 241 -18.06 9.10 8.81
CA TYR A 241 -18.28 10.52 9.04
C TYR A 241 -18.59 11.29 7.74
N TYR A 242 -17.75 11.11 6.72
CA TYR A 242 -17.94 11.78 5.43
C TYR A 242 -19.29 11.47 4.79
N ARG A 243 -19.73 10.21 4.86
CA ARG A 243 -21.07 9.82 4.40
C ARG A 243 -22.18 10.50 5.21
N GLY A 244 -22.04 10.54 6.53
CA GLY A 244 -22.99 11.21 7.41
C GLY A 244 -23.12 12.71 7.11
N VAL A 245 -21.99 13.39 6.86
CA VAL A 245 -21.98 14.80 6.44
C VAL A 245 -22.70 14.98 5.10
N LYS A 246 -22.35 14.16 4.08
CA LYS A 246 -22.96 14.26 2.75
C LYS A 246 -24.46 13.97 2.73
N GLN A 247 -24.93 13.04 3.55
CA GLN A 247 -26.35 12.78 3.71
C GLN A 247 -27.10 13.98 4.33
N ARG A 248 -26.52 14.63 5.33
CA ARG A 248 -27.12 15.82 5.96
C ARG A 248 -27.15 17.01 5.02
N GLU A 249 -26.10 17.26 4.23
CA GLU A 249 -26.07 18.30 3.20
C GLU A 249 -27.16 18.07 2.13
N GLY A 250 -27.38 16.84 1.69
CA GLY A 250 -28.42 16.48 0.71
C GLY A 250 -29.85 16.65 1.22
N VAL A 251 -30.09 16.58 2.53
CA VAL A 251 -31.42 16.80 3.14
C VAL A 251 -31.73 18.29 3.32
N VAL A 252 -30.71 19.13 3.55
CA VAL A 252 -30.88 20.58 3.74
C VAL A 252 -31.04 21.33 2.41
N GLY A 253 -30.66 20.70 1.28
CA GLY A 253 -30.73 21.26 -0.06
C GLY A 253 -32.03 20.95 -0.85
N GLN A 254 -33.01 20.30 -0.23
CA GLN A 254 -34.36 20.09 -0.75
C GLN A 254 -35.34 21.04 -0.06
#